data_107763432b349d6b6fdf106e1ad947f0
#
_entry.id   107763432b349d6b6fdf106e1ad947f0
#
_cell.length_a   1.000
_cell.length_b   1.000
_cell.length_c   1.000
_cell.angle_alpha   90.00
_cell.angle_beta   90.00
_cell.angle_gamma   90.00
#
_symmetry.space_group_name_H-M   'P 1'
#
loop_
_entity.id
_entity.type
_entity.pdbx_description
1 polymer ?
#
loop_
_entity_poly.entity_id
_entity_poly.type
_entity_poly.pdbx_seq_one_letter_code
_entity_poly.pdbx_strand_id
1 'polypeptide(L)'
;MNSVLKFQSYVISLGAFCFLMSFVYHQSLEKDSDKENAILTTNAPEKISEIEKQIWKIFNHIDQKISKVTVMHKDNTTSAKNSKGFIINTQNSYCVGDQLTVQVDVYDYLGKRKTYGGDYLRARISNPDTRAGSSGRIEDFNNGTYHVHFTLLWEGKVVVTVFLMHPSEAVSAIWKSRNSWYGQLEYLGKFTSGNKVAVTKCGFVLDKKDELCEYADHEIGEYFYCVKPHNFSCGSFTEFQTSKTYASQLSSLENSLLTRSNVRVEIPVHMPALNVVLCNSTILEQKKKCRIGMALEYPSGHVMNEIWYPKSCTMKAYHSMEDLNTCMKGKFLYMFGDSTTHLWMTYFVNKMKTLKLLNVYEAEWAYTHLAVDTERNIHVVWKRHGRPFVHPSFISLREERYIPHEIDLIGGNNYTVIVITIGAHFRLCPVYHYIRRLIKIRRAIERLFIRSPQTKVIIKTENTSEMANEYEGLGDFHAYVHYFIMEIVIKGLNVGFINGWDMTTAFDTNEMHPPEPYIKNEINMLMTYICT
;
A
#
# COMPACT_ATOMS: atom_id res chain seq x y z
N MET A 1 -35.32 -64.27 -16.29
CA MET A 1 -33.85 -64.14 -16.52
C MET A 1 -33.42 -62.93 -17.35
N ASN A 2 -34.27 -62.30 -18.15
CA ASN A 2 -33.89 -61.17 -19.03
C ASN A 2 -33.89 -59.77 -18.37
N SER A 3 -34.47 -59.59 -17.18
CA SER A 3 -34.52 -58.31 -16.45
C SER A 3 -33.29 -58.05 -15.59
N VAL A 4 -32.68 -59.10 -15.05
CA VAL A 4 -31.51 -58.99 -14.17
C VAL A 4 -30.23 -58.67 -14.97
N LEU A 5 -30.11 -59.24 -16.18
CA LEU A 5 -28.98 -58.99 -17.07
C LEU A 5 -28.99 -57.53 -17.65
N LYS A 6 -30.16 -56.92 -17.84
CA LYS A 6 -30.25 -55.49 -18.25
C LYS A 6 -29.88 -54.55 -17.11
N PHE A 7 -30.20 -54.88 -15.87
CA PHE A 7 -29.87 -54.05 -14.72
C PHE A 7 -28.36 -54.06 -14.41
N GLN A 8 -27.70 -55.25 -14.54
CA GLN A 8 -26.24 -55.32 -14.41
C GLN A 8 -25.48 -54.57 -15.51
N SER A 9 -25.99 -54.59 -16.74
CA SER A 9 -25.39 -53.82 -17.83
C SER A 9 -25.50 -52.30 -17.62
N TYR A 10 -26.60 -51.80 -17.04
CA TYR A 10 -26.75 -50.38 -16.72
C TYR A 10 -25.87 -49.92 -15.56
N VAL A 11 -25.68 -50.75 -14.53
CA VAL A 11 -24.83 -50.42 -13.37
C VAL A 11 -23.35 -50.39 -13.78
N ILE A 12 -22.91 -51.30 -14.65
CA ILE A 12 -21.53 -51.33 -15.19
C ILE A 12 -21.29 -50.12 -16.10
N SER A 13 -22.29 -49.71 -16.90
CA SER A 13 -22.20 -48.51 -17.76
C SER A 13 -22.12 -47.23 -16.96
N LEU A 14 -22.91 -47.08 -15.86
CA LEU A 14 -22.83 -45.89 -14.98
C LEU A 14 -21.51 -45.86 -14.20
N GLY A 15 -21.01 -46.98 -13.72
CA GLY A 15 -19.71 -47.07 -13.03
C GLY A 15 -18.55 -46.69 -13.94
N ALA A 16 -18.54 -47.13 -15.20
CA ALA A 16 -17.54 -46.76 -16.19
C ALA A 16 -17.62 -45.29 -16.57
N PHE A 17 -18.83 -44.71 -16.64
CA PHE A 17 -19.02 -43.27 -16.93
C PHE A 17 -18.57 -42.38 -15.76
N CYS A 18 -18.85 -42.80 -14.52
CA CYS A 18 -18.33 -42.07 -13.33
C CYS A 18 -16.80 -42.19 -13.23
N PHE A 19 -16.21 -43.31 -13.61
CA PHE A 19 -14.75 -43.48 -13.62
C PHE A 19 -14.09 -42.64 -14.73
N LEU A 20 -14.68 -42.56 -15.90
CA LEU A 20 -14.23 -41.70 -17.00
C LEU A 20 -14.39 -40.22 -16.68
N MET A 21 -15.48 -39.80 -16.06
CA MET A 21 -15.67 -38.43 -15.63
C MET A 21 -14.71 -38.04 -14.49
N SER A 22 -14.42 -38.93 -13.55
CA SER A 22 -13.41 -38.74 -12.50
C SER A 22 -12.00 -38.64 -13.10
N PHE A 23 -11.69 -39.46 -14.12
CA PHE A 23 -10.39 -39.42 -14.79
C PHE A 23 -10.20 -38.17 -15.65
N VAL A 24 -11.25 -37.73 -16.35
CA VAL A 24 -11.25 -36.46 -17.11
C VAL A 24 -11.19 -35.25 -16.16
N TYR A 25 -11.87 -35.30 -15.01
CA TYR A 25 -11.79 -34.26 -13.99
C TYR A 25 -10.40 -34.22 -13.34
N HIS A 26 -9.78 -35.37 -13.05
CA HIS A 26 -8.39 -35.43 -12.55
C HIS A 26 -7.37 -34.94 -13.60
N GLN A 27 -7.54 -35.27 -14.88
CA GLN A 27 -6.68 -34.74 -15.95
C GLN A 27 -6.88 -33.25 -16.21
N SER A 28 -8.08 -32.69 -15.98
CA SER A 28 -8.30 -31.24 -16.07
C SER A 28 -7.69 -30.50 -14.87
N LEU A 29 -7.69 -31.10 -13.68
CA LEU A 29 -6.99 -30.55 -12.50
C LEU A 29 -5.46 -30.62 -12.65
N GLU A 30 -4.91 -31.71 -13.24
CA GLU A 30 -3.47 -31.76 -13.57
C GLU A 30 -3.09 -30.76 -14.67
N LYS A 31 -3.94 -30.56 -15.68
CA LYS A 31 -3.69 -29.52 -16.72
C LYS A 31 -3.78 -28.09 -16.19
N ASP A 32 -4.61 -27.82 -15.18
CA ASP A 32 -4.64 -26.51 -14.53
C ASP A 32 -3.45 -26.32 -13.55
N SER A 33 -2.97 -27.39 -12.89
CA SER A 33 -1.74 -27.33 -12.10
C SER A 33 -0.49 -27.13 -12.99
N ASP A 34 -0.48 -27.70 -14.19
CA ASP A 34 0.61 -27.51 -15.16
C ASP A 34 0.60 -26.11 -15.78
N LYS A 35 -0.56 -25.43 -15.84
CA LYS A 35 -0.61 -24.03 -16.25
C LYS A 35 -0.13 -23.07 -15.17
N GLU A 36 -0.31 -23.39 -13.90
CA GLU A 36 0.30 -22.63 -12.79
C GLU A 36 1.83 -22.82 -12.75
N ASN A 37 2.34 -23.98 -13.16
CA ASN A 37 3.78 -24.24 -13.26
C ASN A 37 4.43 -23.79 -14.60
N ALA A 38 3.66 -23.50 -15.63
CA ALA A 38 4.18 -23.10 -16.95
C ALA A 38 4.74 -21.66 -17.00
N ILE A 39 4.67 -20.89 -15.90
CA ILE A 39 5.33 -19.57 -15.78
C ILE A 39 6.82 -19.71 -15.40
N LEU A 40 7.32 -20.92 -15.08
CA LEU A 40 8.66 -21.13 -14.51
C LEU A 40 9.54 -22.19 -15.18
N THR A 41 9.19 -22.73 -16.35
CA THR A 41 10.06 -23.75 -16.98
C THR A 41 10.51 -23.36 -18.37
N THR A 42 11.64 -22.65 -18.46
CA THR A 42 12.58 -22.81 -19.56
C THR A 42 13.99 -22.84 -18.98
N ASN A 43 14.62 -24.04 -19.09
CA ASN A 43 16.06 -24.34 -19.03
C ASN A 43 16.80 -24.17 -17.70
N ALA A 44 17.36 -25.30 -17.21
CA ALA A 44 18.35 -25.51 -16.16
C ALA A 44 18.11 -24.73 -14.84
N PRO A 45 18.37 -25.27 -13.64
CA PRO A 45 18.17 -24.56 -12.40
C PRO A 45 19.09 -23.35 -12.35
N GLU A 46 18.64 -22.23 -12.90
CA GLU A 46 19.27 -20.94 -12.70
C GLU A 46 19.37 -20.73 -11.18
N LYS A 47 20.57 -20.54 -10.68
CA LYS A 47 20.84 -20.31 -9.27
C LYS A 47 20.01 -19.09 -8.85
N ILE A 48 18.86 -19.31 -8.19
CA ILE A 48 17.96 -18.24 -7.75
C ILE A 48 18.79 -17.15 -7.09
N SER A 49 18.71 -15.93 -7.59
CA SER A 49 19.51 -14.82 -7.09
C SER A 49 19.21 -14.56 -5.62
N GLU A 50 20.16 -14.01 -4.88
CA GLU A 50 19.95 -13.67 -3.45
C GLU A 50 18.81 -12.67 -3.25
N ILE A 51 18.56 -11.82 -4.25
CA ILE A 51 17.41 -10.89 -4.24
C ILE A 51 16.10 -11.67 -4.37
N GLU A 52 16.01 -12.61 -5.30
CA GLU A 52 14.80 -13.42 -5.48
C GLU A 52 14.48 -14.23 -4.21
N LYS A 53 15.47 -14.81 -3.56
CA LYS A 53 15.28 -15.49 -2.26
C LYS A 53 14.72 -14.53 -1.21
N GLN A 54 15.22 -13.30 -1.15
CA GLN A 54 14.76 -12.29 -0.21
C GLN A 54 13.31 -11.85 -0.53
N ILE A 55 12.97 -11.69 -1.82
CA ILE A 55 11.60 -11.37 -2.26
C ILE A 55 10.64 -12.47 -1.80
N TRP A 56 10.95 -13.73 -2.11
CA TRP A 56 10.10 -14.86 -1.76
C TRP A 56 10.00 -15.06 -0.25
N LYS A 57 11.06 -14.81 0.51
CA LYS A 57 11.01 -14.85 1.98
C LYS A 57 10.00 -13.84 2.54
N ILE A 58 10.01 -12.61 2.05
CA ILE A 58 9.07 -11.56 2.48
C ILE A 58 7.65 -11.91 2.00
N PHE A 59 7.49 -12.31 0.74
CA PHE A 59 6.20 -12.70 0.18
C PHE A 59 5.56 -13.83 1.01
N ASN A 60 6.28 -14.91 1.25
CA ASN A 60 5.79 -16.05 2.01
C ASN A 60 5.45 -15.67 3.46
N HIS A 61 6.21 -14.77 4.08
CA HIS A 61 5.89 -14.27 5.41
C HIS A 61 4.55 -13.53 5.47
N ILE A 62 4.22 -12.77 4.43
CA ILE A 62 2.91 -12.10 4.32
C ILE A 62 1.82 -13.11 3.94
N ASP A 63 2.06 -13.96 2.94
CA ASP A 63 1.11 -14.94 2.43
C ASP A 63 0.63 -15.91 3.52
N GLN A 64 1.50 -16.30 4.45
CA GLN A 64 1.15 -17.13 5.60
C GLN A 64 0.19 -16.47 6.60
N LYS A 65 0.11 -15.13 6.59
CA LYS A 65 -0.83 -14.35 7.43
C LYS A 65 -2.19 -14.16 6.79
N ILE A 66 -2.30 -14.44 5.49
CA ILE A 66 -3.56 -14.33 4.76
C ILE A 66 -4.33 -15.63 4.93
N SER A 67 -5.53 -15.52 5.44
CA SER A 67 -6.43 -16.66 5.54
C SER A 67 -6.78 -17.15 4.13
N LYS A 68 -6.66 -18.47 3.91
CA LYS A 68 -6.93 -19.09 2.59
C LYS A 68 -8.29 -19.76 2.61
N VAL A 69 -9.33 -18.98 2.80
CA VAL A 69 -10.71 -19.44 2.86
C VAL A 69 -11.45 -19.09 1.57
N THR A 70 -12.28 -20.03 1.11
CA THR A 70 -13.14 -19.84 -0.06
C THR A 70 -14.56 -19.57 0.41
N VAL A 71 -15.18 -18.56 -0.18
CA VAL A 71 -16.59 -18.26 0.08
C VAL A 71 -17.48 -19.31 -0.62
N MET A 72 -18.34 -19.99 0.14
CA MET A 72 -19.35 -20.91 -0.38
C MET A 72 -20.73 -20.27 -0.39
N HIS A 73 -21.07 -19.52 0.67
CA HIS A 73 -22.31 -18.78 0.83
C HIS A 73 -22.00 -17.47 1.55
N LYS A 74 -22.64 -16.38 1.13
CA LYS A 74 -22.48 -15.06 1.76
C LYS A 74 -22.80 -15.10 3.26
N ASP A 75 -23.82 -15.86 3.64
CA ASP A 75 -24.30 -15.93 5.03
C ASP A 75 -23.27 -16.53 6.00
N ASN A 76 -22.28 -17.27 5.49
CA ASN A 76 -21.19 -17.84 6.28
C ASN A 76 -19.97 -16.90 6.42
N THR A 77 -20.01 -15.72 5.78
CA THR A 77 -18.93 -14.72 5.90
C THR A 77 -19.14 -13.86 7.14
N THR A 78 -18.08 -13.20 7.61
CA THR A 78 -18.13 -12.35 8.80
C THR A 78 -19.14 -11.20 8.63
N SER A 79 -20.04 -11.06 9.60
CA SER A 79 -21.02 -9.99 9.71
C SER A 79 -20.62 -9.01 10.81
N ALA A 80 -20.34 -7.76 10.48
CA ALA A 80 -20.05 -6.74 11.47
C ALA A 80 -21.19 -6.57 12.48
N LYS A 81 -22.45 -6.59 12.01
CA LYS A 81 -23.64 -6.41 12.85
C LYS A 81 -23.80 -7.50 13.91
N ASN A 82 -23.44 -8.75 13.58
CA ASN A 82 -23.55 -9.88 14.51
C ASN A 82 -22.30 -10.04 15.37
N SER A 83 -21.19 -9.42 14.99
CA SER A 83 -19.93 -9.41 15.73
C SER A 83 -20.01 -8.46 16.94
N LYS A 84 -19.12 -8.64 17.92
CA LYS A 84 -19.19 -7.92 19.20
C LYS A 84 -17.79 -7.52 19.67
N GLY A 85 -17.66 -6.28 20.13
CA GLY A 85 -16.48 -5.80 20.82
C GLY A 85 -16.75 -5.50 22.30
N PHE A 86 -15.78 -5.74 23.18
CA PHE A 86 -15.84 -5.39 24.60
C PHE A 86 -14.46 -5.19 25.20
N ILE A 87 -14.36 -4.33 26.22
CA ILE A 87 -13.10 -4.07 26.91
C ILE A 87 -12.77 -5.25 27.83
N ILE A 88 -11.54 -5.78 27.73
CA ILE A 88 -11.09 -6.92 28.57
C ILE A 88 -10.20 -6.51 29.74
N ASN A 89 -9.63 -5.31 29.72
CA ASN A 89 -8.80 -4.77 30.80
C ASN A 89 -9.49 -3.59 31.51
N THR A 90 -10.75 -3.80 31.93
CA THR A 90 -11.56 -2.76 32.58
C THR A 90 -10.90 -2.25 33.86
N GLN A 91 -10.82 -0.93 33.99
CA GLN A 91 -10.28 -0.21 35.16
C GLN A 91 -11.32 0.79 35.67
N ASN A 92 -11.22 1.14 36.96
CA ASN A 92 -12.09 2.17 37.54
C ASN A 92 -11.78 3.57 37.00
N SER A 93 -10.52 3.82 36.63
CA SER A 93 -10.03 5.07 36.05
C SER A 93 -8.88 4.75 35.11
N TYR A 94 -8.80 5.43 34.01
CA TYR A 94 -7.69 5.34 33.06
C TYR A 94 -6.88 6.62 33.05
N CYS A 95 -5.56 6.47 32.97
CA CYS A 95 -4.62 7.59 32.90
C CYS A 95 -4.13 7.78 31.45
N VAL A 96 -3.70 9.00 31.12
CA VAL A 96 -2.96 9.25 29.87
C VAL A 96 -1.69 8.38 29.88
N GLY A 97 -1.50 7.62 28.79
CA GLY A 97 -0.42 6.63 28.64
C GLY A 97 -0.86 5.18 28.84
N ASP A 98 -2.00 4.94 29.49
CA ASP A 98 -2.51 3.58 29.68
C ASP A 98 -2.86 2.88 28.38
N GLN A 99 -2.82 1.54 28.44
CA GLN A 99 -3.27 0.68 27.33
C GLN A 99 -4.73 0.27 27.56
N LEU A 100 -5.55 0.47 26.52
CA LEU A 100 -6.91 -0.03 26.44
C LEU A 100 -6.94 -1.20 25.47
N THR A 101 -7.43 -2.36 25.89
CA THR A 101 -7.58 -3.54 25.02
C THR A 101 -9.05 -3.87 24.85
N VAL A 102 -9.47 -3.93 23.58
CA VAL A 102 -10.82 -4.34 23.17
C VAL A 102 -10.72 -5.70 22.51
N GLN A 103 -11.41 -6.69 23.05
CA GLN A 103 -11.61 -7.97 22.37
C GLN A 103 -12.77 -7.84 21.40
N VAL A 104 -12.58 -8.34 20.19
CA VAL A 104 -13.60 -8.42 19.13
C VAL A 104 -13.82 -9.89 18.80
N ASP A 105 -15.03 -10.37 18.99
CA ASP A 105 -15.46 -11.70 18.62
C ASP A 105 -16.35 -11.62 17.39
N VAL A 106 -15.94 -12.31 16.31
CA VAL A 106 -16.62 -12.22 15.02
C VAL A 106 -17.56 -13.40 14.78
N TYR A 107 -18.70 -13.09 14.17
CA TYR A 107 -19.78 -14.01 13.85
C TYR A 107 -20.20 -13.84 12.39
N ASP A 108 -20.75 -14.87 11.80
CA ASP A 108 -21.32 -14.82 10.45
C ASP A 108 -22.75 -14.23 10.44
N TYR A 109 -23.36 -14.12 9.26
CA TYR A 109 -24.72 -13.57 9.12
C TYR A 109 -25.79 -14.46 9.76
N LEU A 110 -25.51 -15.74 10.03
CA LEU A 110 -26.39 -16.66 10.74
C LEU A 110 -26.23 -16.60 12.27
N GLY A 111 -25.33 -15.72 12.76
CA GLY A 111 -25.03 -15.59 14.19
C GLY A 111 -24.13 -16.71 14.74
N LYS A 112 -23.51 -17.51 13.87
CA LYS A 112 -22.58 -18.55 14.26
C LYS A 112 -21.18 -17.96 14.44
N ARG A 113 -20.50 -18.38 15.52
CA ARG A 113 -19.12 -17.95 15.81
C ARG A 113 -18.16 -18.38 14.72
N LYS A 114 -17.31 -17.49 14.23
CA LYS A 114 -16.23 -17.83 13.33
C LYS A 114 -15.14 -18.59 14.09
N THR A 115 -14.51 -19.53 13.42
CA THR A 115 -13.46 -20.41 14.00
C THR A 115 -12.08 -20.17 13.38
N TYR A 116 -11.95 -19.16 12.53
CA TYR A 116 -10.73 -18.74 11.87
C TYR A 116 -10.65 -17.21 11.82
N GLY A 117 -9.46 -16.68 11.61
CA GLY A 117 -9.19 -15.27 11.49
C GLY A 117 -9.02 -14.81 10.04
N GLY A 118 -8.30 -13.72 9.85
CA GLY A 118 -7.96 -13.17 8.54
C GLY A 118 -8.92 -12.08 8.06
N ASP A 119 -9.90 -11.66 8.88
CA ASP A 119 -10.69 -10.48 8.58
C ASP A 119 -9.78 -9.24 8.58
N TYR A 120 -9.96 -8.36 7.62
CA TYR A 120 -9.30 -7.08 7.63
C TYR A 120 -10.13 -6.09 8.43
N LEU A 121 -9.62 -5.77 9.61
CA LEU A 121 -10.20 -4.80 10.53
C LEU A 121 -9.41 -3.49 10.51
N ARG A 122 -10.08 -2.38 10.83
CA ARG A 122 -9.44 -1.09 11.10
C ARG A 122 -10.09 -0.49 12.34
N ALA A 123 -9.27 0.06 13.25
CA ALA A 123 -9.77 0.54 14.53
C ALA A 123 -9.14 1.88 14.90
N ARG A 124 -9.93 2.72 15.56
CA ARG A 124 -9.48 4.00 16.11
C ARG A 124 -10.19 4.30 17.43
N ILE A 125 -9.54 5.12 18.23
CA ILE A 125 -10.18 5.86 19.33
C ILE A 125 -10.32 7.32 18.93
N SER A 126 -11.37 7.97 19.41
CA SER A 126 -11.62 9.38 19.11
C SER A 126 -12.27 10.14 20.26
N ASN A 127 -12.12 11.46 20.22
CA ASN A 127 -12.91 12.39 21.03
C ASN A 127 -13.50 13.44 20.09
N PRO A 128 -14.83 13.42 19.85
CA PRO A 128 -15.48 14.38 18.94
C PRO A 128 -15.34 15.84 19.39
N ASP A 129 -15.32 16.10 20.71
CA ASP A 129 -15.30 17.46 21.27
C ASP A 129 -13.98 18.18 20.98
N THR A 130 -12.85 17.45 21.00
CA THR A 130 -11.51 17.96 20.72
C THR A 130 -10.99 17.54 19.35
N ARG A 131 -11.82 16.87 18.53
CA ARG A 131 -11.41 16.25 17.26
C ARG A 131 -10.12 15.43 17.42
N ALA A 132 -9.98 14.75 18.56
CA ALA A 132 -8.85 13.88 18.78
C ALA A 132 -9.08 12.52 18.15
N GLY A 133 -7.99 11.87 17.72
CA GLY A 133 -8.03 10.53 17.17
C GLY A 133 -6.67 9.84 17.20
N SER A 134 -6.67 8.53 17.40
CA SER A 134 -5.50 7.67 17.30
C SER A 134 -5.90 6.29 16.82
N SER A 135 -5.03 5.60 16.11
CA SER A 135 -5.28 4.26 15.59
C SER A 135 -5.10 3.17 16.64
N GLY A 136 -5.74 2.02 16.42
CA GLY A 136 -5.59 0.81 17.23
C GLY A 136 -4.76 -0.26 16.52
N ARG A 137 -3.89 -0.95 17.24
CA ARG A 137 -3.16 -2.11 16.75
C ARG A 137 -4.03 -3.36 16.89
N ILE A 138 -4.17 -4.09 15.80
CA ILE A 138 -4.99 -5.31 15.75
C ILE A 138 -4.09 -6.53 15.84
N GLU A 139 -4.45 -7.46 16.70
CA GLU A 139 -3.86 -8.78 16.85
C GLU A 139 -4.92 -9.84 16.53
N ASP A 140 -4.65 -10.70 15.55
CA ASP A 140 -5.54 -11.78 15.12
C ASP A 140 -5.09 -13.10 15.76
N PHE A 141 -5.98 -13.77 16.51
CA PHE A 141 -5.73 -15.07 17.13
C PHE A 141 -6.05 -16.24 16.20
N ASN A 142 -6.42 -15.98 14.96
CA ASN A 142 -6.77 -16.99 13.94
C ASN A 142 -7.89 -17.97 14.36
N ASN A 143 -8.76 -17.55 15.26
CA ASN A 143 -9.88 -18.35 15.79
C ASN A 143 -11.21 -17.58 15.84
N GLY A 144 -11.27 -16.45 15.12
CA GLY A 144 -12.40 -15.52 15.12
C GLY A 144 -12.43 -14.58 16.32
N THR A 145 -11.34 -14.52 17.12
CA THR A 145 -11.11 -13.48 18.13
C THR A 145 -9.98 -12.56 17.66
N TYR A 146 -10.16 -11.27 17.90
CA TYR A 146 -9.16 -10.24 17.69
C TYR A 146 -8.99 -9.41 18.96
N HIS A 147 -7.77 -9.00 19.29
CA HIS A 147 -7.54 -7.94 20.24
C HIS A 147 -7.14 -6.66 19.53
N VAL A 148 -7.74 -5.56 19.96
CA VAL A 148 -7.41 -4.22 19.48
C VAL A 148 -6.79 -3.46 20.65
N HIS A 149 -5.52 -3.09 20.49
CA HIS A 149 -4.75 -2.38 21.52
C HIS A 149 -4.67 -0.90 21.17
N PHE A 150 -5.08 -0.05 22.10
CA PHE A 150 -4.98 1.40 22.01
C PHE A 150 -4.08 1.94 23.11
N THR A 151 -3.34 3.00 22.81
CA THR A 151 -2.70 3.84 23.82
C THR A 151 -3.55 5.08 24.03
N LEU A 152 -3.92 5.40 25.26
CA LEU A 152 -4.72 6.57 25.59
C LEU A 152 -3.80 7.81 25.63
N LEU A 153 -3.87 8.66 24.60
CA LEU A 153 -2.87 9.72 24.37
C LEU A 153 -3.34 11.12 24.74
N TRP A 154 -4.58 11.28 25.19
CA TRP A 154 -5.15 12.56 25.64
C TRP A 154 -6.09 12.37 26.82
N GLU A 155 -6.33 13.47 27.52
CA GLU A 155 -7.31 13.57 28.62
C GLU A 155 -8.73 13.79 28.09
N GLY A 156 -9.71 13.24 28.78
CA GLY A 156 -11.14 13.40 28.48
C GLY A 156 -11.79 12.17 27.87
N LYS A 157 -12.90 12.39 27.19
CA LYS A 157 -13.74 11.33 26.63
C LYS A 157 -13.03 10.52 25.54
N VAL A 158 -13.25 9.22 25.56
CA VAL A 158 -12.77 8.30 24.51
C VAL A 158 -13.94 7.47 23.97
N VAL A 159 -14.07 7.46 22.66
CA VAL A 159 -14.99 6.61 21.89
C VAL A 159 -14.15 5.64 21.07
N VAL A 160 -14.45 4.35 21.16
CA VAL A 160 -13.82 3.29 20.37
C VAL A 160 -14.67 3.01 19.15
N THR A 161 -14.03 2.93 17.98
CA THR A 161 -14.65 2.50 16.73
C THR A 161 -13.83 1.39 16.11
N VAL A 162 -14.46 0.27 15.77
CA VAL A 162 -13.85 -0.85 15.05
C VAL A 162 -14.65 -1.12 13.80
N PHE A 163 -14.00 -1.10 12.65
CA PHE A 163 -14.61 -1.40 11.36
C PHE A 163 -14.19 -2.76 10.85
N LEU A 164 -15.14 -3.54 10.37
CA LEU A 164 -14.90 -4.63 9.44
C LEU A 164 -14.70 -4.00 8.05
N MET A 165 -13.45 -3.97 7.61
CA MET A 165 -13.12 -3.47 6.27
C MET A 165 -13.45 -4.53 5.21
N HIS A 166 -12.98 -5.77 5.43
CA HIS A 166 -13.32 -6.93 4.60
C HIS A 166 -13.38 -8.19 5.44
N PRO A 167 -14.35 -9.09 5.21
CA PRO A 167 -14.34 -10.42 5.79
C PRO A 167 -13.17 -11.25 5.21
N SER A 168 -12.70 -12.23 5.95
CA SER A 168 -11.57 -13.09 5.57
C SER A 168 -11.72 -13.75 4.20
N GLU A 169 -12.94 -14.08 3.80
CA GLU A 169 -13.26 -14.62 2.48
C GLU A 169 -12.99 -13.61 1.36
N ALA A 170 -13.35 -12.34 1.58
CA ALA A 170 -13.04 -11.27 0.63
C ALA A 170 -11.53 -10.97 0.60
N VAL A 171 -10.86 -10.98 1.76
CA VAL A 171 -9.41 -10.83 1.86
C VAL A 171 -8.70 -11.93 1.05
N SER A 172 -9.10 -13.19 1.20
CA SER A 172 -8.59 -14.32 0.42
C SER A 172 -8.78 -14.12 -1.08
N ALA A 173 -9.97 -13.73 -1.50
CA ALA A 173 -10.31 -13.52 -2.91
C ALA A 173 -9.49 -12.38 -3.52
N ILE A 174 -9.42 -11.22 -2.86
CA ILE A 174 -8.62 -10.06 -3.28
C ILE A 174 -7.13 -10.43 -3.36
N TRP A 175 -6.61 -11.16 -2.38
CA TRP A 175 -5.22 -11.59 -2.34
C TRP A 175 -4.89 -12.53 -3.50
N LYS A 176 -5.74 -13.51 -3.76
CA LYS A 176 -5.61 -14.44 -4.89
C LYS A 176 -5.67 -13.69 -6.22
N SER A 177 -6.68 -12.85 -6.44
CA SER A 177 -6.83 -12.05 -7.65
C SER A 177 -5.57 -11.24 -7.94
N ARG A 178 -5.08 -10.49 -6.94
CA ARG A 178 -3.90 -9.64 -7.09
C ARG A 178 -2.64 -10.39 -7.49
N ASN A 179 -2.41 -11.58 -6.91
CA ASN A 179 -1.14 -12.29 -7.06
C ASN A 179 -1.13 -13.31 -8.20
N SER A 180 -2.28 -13.63 -8.79
CA SER A 180 -2.37 -14.56 -9.91
C SER A 180 -2.18 -13.90 -11.28
N TRP A 181 -2.25 -12.57 -11.37
CA TRP A 181 -2.30 -11.91 -12.66
C TRP A 181 -1.88 -10.43 -12.66
N TYR A 182 -1.27 -9.97 -13.75
CA TYR A 182 -0.95 -8.55 -14.00
C TYR A 182 -2.08 -7.77 -14.68
N GLY A 183 -3.21 -8.38 -14.97
CA GLY A 183 -4.22 -7.90 -15.88
C GLY A 183 -5.11 -6.76 -15.39
N GLN A 184 -4.88 -6.21 -14.20
CA GLN A 184 -5.62 -5.02 -13.74
C GLN A 184 -5.07 -3.71 -14.31
N LEU A 185 -3.91 -3.75 -14.96
CA LEU A 185 -3.33 -2.64 -15.71
C LEU A 185 -3.18 -3.01 -17.18
N GLU A 186 -3.75 -2.20 -18.04
CA GLU A 186 -3.49 -2.23 -19.47
C GLU A 186 -2.52 -1.13 -19.85
N TYR A 187 -1.50 -1.48 -20.61
CA TYR A 187 -0.52 -0.54 -21.11
C TYR A 187 -0.65 -0.43 -22.63
N LEU A 188 -0.66 0.81 -23.11
CA LEU A 188 -0.52 1.12 -24.53
C LEU A 188 0.82 1.80 -24.75
N GLY A 189 1.59 1.31 -25.72
CA GLY A 189 2.87 1.89 -26.13
C GLY A 189 2.72 2.62 -27.45
N LYS A 190 3.22 3.85 -27.51
CA LYS A 190 3.27 4.65 -28.72
C LYS A 190 4.67 4.60 -29.31
N PHE A 191 4.73 4.22 -30.57
CA PHE A 191 5.95 4.12 -31.37
C PHE A 191 5.95 5.24 -32.40
N THR A 192 7.05 5.99 -32.49
CA THR A 192 7.19 7.12 -33.42
C THR A 192 8.44 6.96 -34.26
N SER A 193 8.29 7.05 -35.60
CA SER A 193 9.39 6.99 -36.55
C SER A 193 9.15 7.99 -37.68
N GLY A 194 9.83 9.13 -37.64
CA GLY A 194 9.54 10.27 -38.51
C GLY A 194 8.08 10.74 -38.30
N ASN A 195 7.31 10.77 -39.38
CA ASN A 195 5.88 11.15 -39.35
C ASN A 195 4.93 9.96 -39.11
N LYS A 196 5.46 8.74 -38.94
CA LYS A 196 4.66 7.55 -38.70
C LYS A 196 4.49 7.33 -37.19
N VAL A 197 3.27 7.00 -36.77
CA VAL A 197 2.90 6.66 -35.41
C VAL A 197 2.14 5.34 -35.40
N ALA A 198 2.46 4.48 -34.44
CA ALA A 198 1.71 3.27 -34.13
C ALA A 198 1.48 3.15 -32.64
N VAL A 199 0.36 2.55 -32.25
CA VAL A 199 0.02 2.27 -30.83
C VAL A 199 -0.25 0.78 -30.71
N THR A 200 0.42 0.13 -29.77
CA THR A 200 0.28 -1.31 -29.52
C THR A 200 0.14 -1.62 -28.06
N LYS A 201 -0.35 -2.83 -27.75
CA LYS A 201 -0.44 -3.34 -26.39
C LYS A 201 0.94 -3.57 -25.81
N CYS A 202 1.12 -3.14 -24.56
CA CYS A 202 2.32 -3.38 -23.77
C CYS A 202 1.96 -3.99 -22.40
N GLY A 203 2.95 -4.44 -21.64
CA GLY A 203 2.75 -4.95 -20.28
C GLY A 203 3.98 -5.65 -19.71
N PHE A 204 3.89 -6.04 -18.43
CA PHE A 204 4.92 -6.85 -17.78
C PHE A 204 4.87 -8.32 -18.21
N VAL A 205 3.71 -8.77 -18.70
CA VAL A 205 3.49 -10.09 -19.27
C VAL A 205 2.60 -9.94 -20.50
N LEU A 206 3.04 -10.48 -21.64
CA LEU A 206 2.27 -10.53 -22.89
C LEU A 206 2.26 -11.94 -23.46
N ASP A 207 1.30 -12.22 -24.34
CA ASP A 207 1.23 -13.50 -25.06
C ASP A 207 2.46 -13.66 -25.98
N LYS A 208 3.14 -14.80 -25.88
CA LYS A 208 4.33 -15.12 -26.70
C LYS A 208 4.03 -15.40 -28.18
N LYS A 209 2.76 -15.38 -28.58
CA LYS A 209 2.37 -15.57 -30.01
C LYS A 209 2.72 -14.36 -30.87
N ASP A 210 2.85 -13.18 -30.25
CA ASP A 210 3.18 -11.95 -30.96
C ASP A 210 4.70 -11.75 -31.01
N GLU A 211 5.17 -11.05 -32.05
CA GLU A 211 6.55 -10.53 -32.04
C GLU A 211 6.64 -9.40 -31.03
N LEU A 212 7.51 -9.55 -30.02
CA LEU A 212 7.61 -8.63 -28.90
C LEU A 212 8.88 -7.79 -28.96
N CYS A 213 8.74 -6.53 -28.59
CA CYS A 213 9.85 -5.71 -28.17
C CYS A 213 10.04 -5.87 -26.66
N GLU A 214 11.23 -6.24 -26.24
CA GLU A 214 11.61 -6.36 -24.83
C GLU A 214 12.35 -5.11 -24.35
N TYR A 215 11.97 -4.61 -23.19
CA TYR A 215 12.59 -3.49 -22.49
C TYR A 215 12.96 -3.95 -21.07
N ALA A 216 14.18 -4.41 -20.91
CA ALA A 216 14.67 -4.94 -19.65
C ALA A 216 15.42 -3.87 -18.84
N ASP A 217 15.12 -3.80 -17.56
CA ASP A 217 15.99 -3.14 -16.58
C ASP A 217 16.66 -4.23 -15.74
N HIS A 218 17.86 -4.62 -16.14
CA HIS A 218 18.60 -5.70 -15.50
C HIS A 218 19.04 -5.36 -14.08
N GLU A 219 19.25 -4.08 -13.75
CA GLU A 219 19.63 -3.66 -12.39
C GLU A 219 18.45 -3.79 -11.43
N ILE A 220 17.24 -3.44 -11.88
CA ILE A 220 16.02 -3.62 -11.10
C ILE A 220 15.55 -5.08 -11.18
N GLY A 221 15.85 -5.78 -12.27
CA GLY A 221 15.37 -7.14 -12.54
C GLY A 221 13.91 -7.13 -12.99
N GLU A 222 13.52 -6.14 -13.77
CA GLU A 222 12.19 -5.99 -14.31
C GLU A 222 12.20 -5.97 -15.83
N TYR A 223 11.19 -6.62 -16.40
CA TYR A 223 11.01 -6.74 -17.84
C TYR A 223 9.67 -6.11 -18.21
N PHE A 224 9.66 -5.42 -19.33
CA PHE A 224 8.46 -4.82 -19.91
C PHE A 224 8.45 -5.10 -21.41
N TYR A 225 7.30 -5.45 -21.94
CA TYR A 225 7.15 -5.89 -23.32
C TYR A 225 6.12 -5.03 -24.02
N CYS A 226 6.30 -4.83 -25.34
CA CYS A 226 5.26 -4.31 -26.21
C CYS A 226 5.14 -5.21 -27.44
N VAL A 227 3.92 -5.39 -27.95
CA VAL A 227 3.72 -6.00 -29.27
C VAL A 227 4.42 -5.10 -30.28
N LYS A 228 5.32 -5.69 -31.09
CA LYS A 228 6.09 -4.95 -32.09
C LYS A 228 5.18 -4.49 -33.23
N PRO A 229 5.05 -3.18 -33.48
CA PRO A 229 4.23 -2.72 -34.60
C PRO A 229 4.91 -3.03 -35.91
N HIS A 230 4.12 -3.37 -36.92
CA HIS A 230 4.64 -3.65 -38.26
C HIS A 230 5.40 -2.44 -38.83
N ASN A 231 6.59 -2.67 -39.37
CA ASN A 231 7.51 -1.64 -39.90
C ASN A 231 8.04 -0.62 -38.89
N PHE A 232 8.05 -0.94 -37.59
CA PHE A 232 8.73 -0.13 -36.57
C PHE A 232 9.86 -0.92 -35.91
N SER A 233 10.92 -0.24 -35.50
CA SER A 233 11.94 -0.80 -34.63
C SER A 233 11.51 -0.72 -33.17
N CYS A 234 12.02 -1.59 -32.31
CA CYS A 234 11.77 -1.52 -30.87
C CYS A 234 12.31 -0.20 -30.25
N GLY A 235 13.35 0.39 -30.83
CA GLY A 235 13.88 1.70 -30.41
C GLY A 235 12.96 2.89 -30.72
N SER A 236 11.87 2.68 -31.48
CA SER A 236 10.88 3.73 -31.77
C SER A 236 9.84 3.93 -30.68
N PHE A 237 9.88 3.19 -29.57
CA PHE A 237 8.99 3.34 -28.42
C PHE A 237 9.28 4.67 -27.70
N THR A 238 8.32 5.58 -27.68
CA THR A 238 8.51 6.96 -27.20
C THR A 238 7.66 7.35 -26.01
N GLU A 239 6.45 6.80 -25.94
CA GLU A 239 5.48 7.17 -24.89
C GLU A 239 4.68 5.94 -24.48
N PHE A 240 4.18 5.92 -23.26
CA PHE A 240 3.22 4.94 -22.81
C PHE A 240 2.02 5.58 -22.10
N GLN A 241 0.92 4.88 -22.12
CA GLN A 241 -0.30 5.21 -21.40
C GLN A 241 -0.71 4.00 -20.58
N THR A 242 -1.33 4.23 -19.42
CA THR A 242 -1.89 3.16 -18.61
C THR A 242 -3.35 3.43 -18.31
N SER A 243 -4.14 2.38 -18.39
CA SER A 243 -5.52 2.39 -17.93
C SER A 243 -5.76 1.20 -16.99
N LYS A 244 -6.73 1.37 -16.09
CA LYS A 244 -7.22 0.25 -15.31
C LYS A 244 -8.13 -0.58 -16.18
N THR A 245 -7.99 -1.89 -16.14
CA THR A 245 -9.00 -2.77 -16.72
C THR A 245 -10.08 -3.04 -15.67
N TYR A 246 -11.33 -3.03 -16.11
CA TYR A 246 -12.45 -3.38 -15.23
C TYR A 246 -12.75 -4.89 -15.22
N ALA A 247 -11.86 -5.68 -15.81
CA ALA A 247 -12.00 -7.14 -15.80
C ALA A 247 -11.70 -7.69 -14.42
N SER A 248 -12.75 -7.90 -13.62
CA SER A 248 -12.61 -8.57 -12.32
C SER A 248 -12.25 -10.05 -12.52
N GLN A 249 -11.33 -10.54 -11.70
CA GLN A 249 -11.00 -11.98 -11.58
C GLN A 249 -11.84 -12.69 -10.53
N LEU A 250 -12.68 -11.94 -9.82
CA LEU A 250 -13.54 -12.45 -8.78
C LEU A 250 -14.82 -13.05 -9.36
N SER A 251 -15.29 -14.13 -8.77
CA SER A 251 -16.64 -14.65 -9.04
C SER A 251 -17.71 -13.64 -8.61
N SER A 252 -18.95 -13.81 -9.11
CA SER A 252 -20.07 -12.97 -8.71
C SER A 252 -20.32 -12.99 -7.20
N LEU A 253 -20.08 -14.13 -6.54
CA LEU A 253 -20.21 -14.27 -5.10
C LEU A 253 -19.12 -13.48 -4.36
N GLU A 254 -17.84 -13.61 -4.75
CA GLU A 254 -16.73 -12.86 -4.19
C GLU A 254 -16.91 -11.34 -4.38
N ASN A 255 -17.31 -10.91 -5.59
CA ASN A 255 -17.64 -9.51 -5.86
C ASN A 255 -18.75 -8.95 -4.96
N SER A 256 -19.75 -9.79 -4.61
CA SER A 256 -20.84 -9.38 -3.71
C SER A 256 -20.35 -9.02 -2.31
N LEU A 257 -19.17 -9.52 -1.88
CA LEU A 257 -18.55 -9.18 -0.59
C LEU A 257 -17.89 -7.80 -0.62
N LEU A 258 -17.59 -7.25 -1.80
CA LEU A 258 -16.93 -5.96 -1.98
C LEU A 258 -17.92 -4.80 -2.17
N THR A 259 -19.20 -5.01 -1.95
CA THR A 259 -20.20 -3.92 -2.01
C THR A 259 -20.12 -3.05 -0.75
N ARG A 260 -20.51 -1.78 -0.86
CA ARG A 260 -20.47 -0.82 0.25
C ARG A 260 -21.19 -1.29 1.52
N SER A 261 -22.25 -2.09 1.40
CA SER A 261 -22.97 -2.67 2.54
C SER A 261 -22.15 -3.65 3.37
N ASN A 262 -21.04 -4.15 2.85
CA ASN A 262 -20.17 -5.14 3.49
C ASN A 262 -18.76 -4.60 3.80
N VAL A 263 -18.41 -3.44 3.25
CA VAL A 263 -17.10 -2.82 3.41
C VAL A 263 -17.15 -1.63 4.36
N ARG A 264 -16.23 -1.55 5.30
CA ARG A 264 -16.14 -0.51 6.32
C ARG A 264 -17.44 -0.40 7.14
N VAL A 265 -17.92 -1.54 7.62
CA VAL A 265 -19.10 -1.61 8.49
C VAL A 265 -18.63 -1.66 9.94
N GLU A 266 -19.23 -0.80 10.78
CA GLU A 266 -18.86 -0.74 12.19
C GLU A 266 -19.31 -2.00 12.93
N ILE A 267 -18.39 -2.57 13.73
CA ILE A 267 -18.67 -3.64 14.69
C ILE A 267 -19.11 -2.99 16.00
N PRO A 268 -20.28 -3.34 16.55
CA PRO A 268 -20.73 -2.80 17.84
C PRO A 268 -19.73 -3.11 18.95
N VAL A 269 -19.26 -2.07 19.63
CA VAL A 269 -18.39 -2.19 20.81
C VAL A 269 -19.20 -1.82 22.04
N HIS A 270 -19.41 -2.81 22.91
CA HIS A 270 -20.10 -2.60 24.19
C HIS A 270 -19.10 -2.10 25.23
N MET A 271 -19.20 -0.82 25.58
CA MET A 271 -18.31 -0.20 26.55
C MET A 271 -19.05 0.87 27.36
N PRO A 272 -18.69 1.06 28.67
CA PRO A 272 -19.14 2.21 29.43
C PRO A 272 -18.52 3.50 28.85
N ALA A 273 -19.10 4.64 29.21
CA ALA A 273 -18.48 5.92 28.90
C ALA A 273 -17.08 5.96 29.54
N LEU A 274 -16.05 6.06 28.72
CA LEU A 274 -14.66 6.05 29.16
C LEU A 274 -14.14 7.48 29.21
N ASN A 275 -13.64 7.88 30.37
CA ASN A 275 -12.98 9.16 30.57
C ASN A 275 -11.55 8.95 31.07
N VAL A 276 -10.60 9.57 30.40
CA VAL A 276 -9.17 9.48 30.70
C VAL A 276 -8.75 10.71 31.49
N VAL A 277 -7.94 10.54 32.54
CA VAL A 277 -7.46 11.62 33.40
C VAL A 277 -5.94 11.72 33.38
N LEU A 278 -5.41 12.88 33.74
CA LEU A 278 -3.98 13.04 34.03
C LEU A 278 -3.71 12.50 35.46
N CYS A 279 -2.89 11.46 35.56
CA CYS A 279 -2.48 10.93 36.85
C CYS A 279 -1.12 11.53 37.27
N ASN A 280 -0.95 11.78 38.57
CA ASN A 280 0.25 12.41 39.12
C ASN A 280 1.56 11.65 38.90
N SER A 281 1.50 10.38 38.49
CA SER A 281 2.64 9.56 38.10
C SER A 281 3.10 9.74 36.65
N THR A 282 2.32 10.45 35.85
CA THR A 282 2.73 10.77 34.49
C THR A 282 3.75 11.91 34.54
N ILE A 283 5.01 11.57 34.92
CA ILE A 283 6.14 12.44 34.64
C ILE A 283 6.12 12.63 33.15
N LEU A 284 5.73 13.81 32.70
CA LEU A 284 5.88 14.24 31.30
C LEU A 284 7.39 14.28 31.03
N GLU A 285 7.97 13.10 30.76
CA GLU A 285 9.33 13.06 30.22
C GLU A 285 9.37 14.04 29.07
N GLN A 286 10.27 15.00 29.15
CA GLN A 286 10.41 16.02 28.12
C GLN A 286 10.80 15.32 26.82
N LYS A 287 9.80 15.05 25.98
CA LYS A 287 10.00 14.33 24.72
C LYS A 287 11.07 15.02 23.91
N LYS A 288 12.04 14.26 23.43
CA LYS A 288 13.08 14.75 22.52
C LYS A 288 12.43 15.13 21.19
N LYS A 289 13.04 16.06 20.46
CA LYS A 289 12.62 16.40 19.10
C LYS A 289 12.70 15.18 18.18
N CYS A 290 11.74 15.02 17.28
CA CYS A 290 11.75 13.94 16.31
C CYS A 290 13.01 14.00 15.42
N ARG A 291 13.68 12.88 15.26
CA ARG A 291 14.94 12.75 14.52
C ARG A 291 14.91 11.53 13.59
N ILE A 292 15.70 11.61 12.54
CA ILE A 292 15.98 10.48 11.65
C ILE A 292 16.59 9.33 12.47
N GLY A 293 16.23 8.09 12.13
CA GLY A 293 16.70 6.88 12.80
C GLY A 293 15.98 6.52 14.09
N MET A 294 14.93 7.25 14.50
CA MET A 294 14.09 6.85 15.63
C MET A 294 13.31 5.57 15.30
N ALA A 295 13.06 4.76 16.33
CA ALA A 295 12.28 3.53 16.19
C ALA A 295 10.88 3.81 15.64
N LEU A 296 10.40 2.89 14.80
CA LEU A 296 9.02 2.91 14.32
C LEU A 296 8.10 2.44 15.45
N GLU A 297 7.04 3.20 15.71
CA GLU A 297 6.02 2.88 16.70
C GLU A 297 4.64 2.87 16.07
N TYR A 298 3.74 2.07 16.63
CA TYR A 298 2.34 2.05 16.28
C TYR A 298 1.47 2.00 17.53
N PRO A 299 0.53 2.93 17.73
CA PRO A 299 0.34 4.12 16.91
C PRO A 299 1.56 5.04 16.99
N SER A 300 1.85 5.75 15.88
CA SER A 300 2.97 6.70 15.81
C SER A 300 2.65 8.04 16.49
N GLY A 301 1.37 8.29 16.79
CA GLY A 301 0.90 9.49 17.47
C GLY A 301 -0.62 9.58 17.53
N HIS A 302 -1.10 10.80 17.70
CA HIS A 302 -2.53 11.14 17.65
C HIS A 302 -2.74 12.52 17.04
N VAL A 303 -3.93 12.73 16.50
CA VAL A 303 -4.40 14.07 16.12
C VAL A 303 -5.22 14.68 17.23
N MET A 304 -5.15 15.98 17.40
CA MET A 304 -6.06 16.77 18.23
C MET A 304 -6.20 18.18 17.64
N ASN A 305 -7.42 18.65 17.45
CA ASN A 305 -7.70 19.93 16.79
C ASN A 305 -6.93 20.11 15.47
N GLU A 306 -6.93 19.09 14.62
CA GLU A 306 -6.25 19.03 13.31
C GLU A 306 -4.70 19.12 13.39
N ILE A 307 -4.10 19.04 14.57
CA ILE A 307 -2.66 19.02 14.79
C ILE A 307 -2.22 17.60 15.16
N TRP A 308 -1.17 17.11 14.47
CA TRP A 308 -0.54 15.84 14.78
C TRP A 308 0.45 15.94 15.93
N TYR A 309 0.34 15.03 16.86
CA TYR A 309 1.25 14.89 18.01
C TYR A 309 1.91 13.51 17.96
N PRO A 310 3.19 13.43 17.58
CA PRO A 310 3.94 12.16 17.62
C PRO A 310 3.98 11.59 19.04
N LYS A 311 3.93 10.25 19.15
CA LYS A 311 3.90 9.57 20.45
C LYS A 311 5.20 9.74 21.23
N SER A 312 6.36 9.54 20.61
CA SER A 312 7.66 9.41 21.27
C SER A 312 8.57 10.61 21.12
N CYS A 313 8.16 11.62 20.36
CA CYS A 313 8.98 12.81 20.14
C CYS A 313 8.10 14.05 19.96
N THR A 314 8.72 15.23 19.91
CA THR A 314 8.03 16.50 19.63
C THR A 314 8.24 16.93 18.19
N MET A 315 7.15 17.31 17.54
CA MET A 315 7.14 17.93 16.21
C MET A 315 7.09 19.45 16.35
N LYS A 316 7.89 20.14 15.55
CA LYS A 316 7.76 21.60 15.42
C LYS A 316 6.74 21.93 14.34
N ALA A 317 5.87 22.88 14.60
CA ALA A 317 4.95 23.42 13.62
C ALA A 317 5.62 24.53 12.81
N TYR A 318 5.49 24.46 11.48
CA TYR A 318 5.97 25.45 10.52
C TYR A 318 4.76 26.13 9.87
N HIS A 319 4.33 27.24 10.47
CA HIS A 319 3.07 27.89 10.11
C HIS A 319 3.25 29.01 9.08
N SER A 320 4.38 29.68 9.11
CA SER A 320 4.64 30.84 8.27
C SER A 320 5.54 30.50 7.07
N MET A 321 5.44 31.33 6.04
CA MET A 321 6.38 31.27 4.91
C MET A 321 7.83 31.48 5.38
N GLU A 322 8.04 32.34 6.39
CA GLU A 322 9.37 32.64 6.93
C GLU A 322 9.98 31.41 7.62
N ASP A 323 9.18 30.64 8.40
CA ASP A 323 9.63 29.37 9.01
C ASP A 323 10.09 28.37 7.95
N LEU A 324 9.29 28.24 6.87
CA LEU A 324 9.61 27.33 5.76
C LEU A 324 10.86 27.81 5.02
N ASN A 325 10.95 29.09 4.67
CA ASN A 325 12.09 29.67 3.99
C ASN A 325 13.37 29.53 4.78
N THR A 326 13.33 29.82 6.07
CA THR A 326 14.49 29.71 6.98
C THR A 326 14.96 28.27 7.07
N CYS A 327 14.04 27.33 7.25
CA CYS A 327 14.36 25.92 7.34
C CYS A 327 14.92 25.37 6.02
N MET A 328 14.33 25.73 4.89
CA MET A 328 14.71 25.22 3.57
C MET A 328 15.94 25.88 2.96
N LYS A 329 16.43 26.99 3.50
CA LYS A 329 17.58 27.73 2.97
C LYS A 329 18.77 26.80 2.70
N GLY A 330 19.29 26.85 1.47
CA GLY A 330 20.41 26.05 1.00
C GLY A 330 20.09 24.58 0.70
N LYS A 331 18.83 24.13 0.86
CA LYS A 331 18.49 22.70 0.72
C LYS A 331 18.06 22.31 -0.68
N PHE A 332 18.41 21.07 -1.02
CA PHE A 332 18.00 20.35 -2.22
C PHE A 332 17.04 19.25 -1.79
N LEU A 333 15.75 19.43 -2.01
CA LEU A 333 14.69 18.47 -1.69
C LEU A 333 14.28 17.71 -2.94
N TYR A 334 14.61 16.43 -2.98
CA TYR A 334 14.15 15.50 -4.01
C TYR A 334 12.97 14.69 -3.47
N MET A 335 11.86 14.68 -4.18
CA MET A 335 10.66 13.91 -3.86
C MET A 335 10.40 12.92 -4.98
N PHE A 336 10.51 11.63 -4.68
CA PHE A 336 10.26 10.53 -5.60
C PHE A 336 8.98 9.82 -5.21
N GLY A 337 7.99 9.75 -6.11
CA GLY A 337 6.77 9.06 -5.75
C GLY A 337 5.61 9.22 -6.73
N ASP A 338 4.43 9.18 -6.17
CA ASP A 338 3.15 9.30 -6.85
C ASP A 338 2.49 10.67 -6.59
N SER A 339 1.21 10.80 -6.95
CA SER A 339 0.42 12.01 -6.75
C SER A 339 0.37 12.48 -5.29
N THR A 340 0.53 11.59 -4.31
CA THR A 340 0.46 11.97 -2.88
C THR A 340 1.66 12.82 -2.45
N THR A 341 2.86 12.58 -3.00
CA THR A 341 4.01 13.47 -2.80
C THR A 341 4.02 14.65 -3.77
N HIS A 342 3.33 14.55 -4.91
CA HIS A 342 3.10 15.72 -5.76
C HIS A 342 2.25 16.79 -5.03
N LEU A 343 1.32 16.39 -4.17
CA LEU A 343 0.59 17.33 -3.30
C LEU A 343 1.54 18.13 -2.39
N TRP A 344 2.65 17.54 -1.94
CA TRP A 344 3.67 18.28 -1.17
C TRP A 344 4.37 19.33 -2.02
N MET A 345 4.69 19.01 -3.28
CA MET A 345 5.23 19.99 -4.23
C MET A 345 4.29 21.19 -4.40
N THR A 346 3.00 20.89 -4.61
CA THR A 346 1.96 21.92 -4.72
C THR A 346 1.86 22.75 -3.43
N TYR A 347 1.92 22.11 -2.26
CA TYR A 347 1.91 22.80 -0.97
C TYR A 347 3.09 23.77 -0.83
N PHE A 348 4.32 23.32 -1.12
CA PHE A 348 5.50 24.19 -1.03
C PHE A 348 5.41 25.39 -1.96
N VAL A 349 5.05 25.20 -3.23
CA VAL A 349 4.89 26.29 -4.22
C VAL A 349 3.80 27.28 -3.79
N ASN A 350 2.70 26.78 -3.21
CA ASN A 350 1.61 27.63 -2.75
C ASN A 350 1.95 28.42 -1.48
N LYS A 351 2.69 27.84 -0.55
CA LYS A 351 3.04 28.47 0.74
C LYS A 351 4.30 29.32 0.65
N MET A 352 5.31 28.91 -0.12
CA MET A 352 6.56 29.62 -0.30
C MET A 352 6.52 30.47 -1.57
N LYS A 353 5.97 31.69 -1.50
CA LYS A 353 5.75 32.55 -2.68
C LYS A 353 7.03 32.95 -3.44
N THR A 354 8.19 32.81 -2.79
CA THR A 354 9.52 33.02 -3.39
C THR A 354 10.00 31.84 -4.22
N LEU A 355 9.45 30.66 -3.95
CA LEU A 355 9.75 29.43 -4.68
C LEU A 355 9.02 29.42 -6.03
N LYS A 356 9.76 29.52 -7.13
CA LYS A 356 9.20 29.61 -8.48
C LYS A 356 9.23 28.25 -9.17
N LEU A 357 8.06 27.77 -9.59
CA LEU A 357 7.94 26.56 -10.40
C LEU A 357 8.47 26.87 -11.82
N LEU A 358 9.43 26.07 -12.26
CA LEU A 358 9.97 26.09 -13.61
C LEU A 358 9.25 25.00 -14.42
N ASN A 359 8.41 25.41 -15.36
CA ASN A 359 7.75 24.50 -16.29
C ASN A 359 8.77 24.03 -17.34
N VAL A 360 9.49 22.96 -17.04
CA VAL A 360 10.45 22.35 -17.98
C VAL A 360 9.71 21.57 -19.06
N TYR A 361 8.57 21.05 -18.75
CA TYR A 361 7.65 20.32 -19.61
C TYR A 361 6.24 20.85 -19.37
N GLU A 362 5.45 21.00 -20.42
CA GLU A 362 4.07 21.49 -20.34
C GLU A 362 3.32 20.94 -19.11
N ALA A 363 2.49 21.75 -18.48
CA ALA A 363 1.93 21.67 -17.13
C ALA A 363 1.24 20.35 -16.69
N GLU A 364 1.62 19.20 -17.22
CA GLU A 364 1.06 17.90 -16.88
C GLU A 364 1.76 17.35 -15.63
N TRP A 365 0.99 17.04 -14.59
CA TRP A 365 1.49 16.64 -13.27
C TRP A 365 2.40 15.39 -13.29
N ALA A 366 2.31 14.54 -14.33
CA ALA A 366 3.09 13.32 -14.43
C ALA A 366 4.58 13.53 -14.81
N TYR A 367 4.97 14.74 -15.19
CA TYR A 367 6.35 15.07 -15.55
C TYR A 367 7.16 15.60 -14.37
N THR A 368 8.47 15.71 -14.54
CA THR A 368 9.36 16.28 -13.52
C THR A 368 8.99 17.74 -13.24
N HIS A 369 8.78 18.05 -11.98
CA HIS A 369 8.56 19.40 -11.50
C HIS A 369 9.81 19.90 -10.77
N LEU A 370 10.27 21.07 -11.13
CA LEU A 370 11.39 21.78 -10.49
C LEU A 370 10.91 23.13 -10.01
N ALA A 371 11.07 23.40 -8.73
CA ALA A 371 10.85 24.74 -8.18
C ALA A 371 12.12 25.26 -7.50
N VAL A 372 12.42 26.55 -7.69
CA VAL A 372 13.66 27.17 -7.26
C VAL A 372 13.41 28.53 -6.59
N ASP A 373 14.10 28.75 -5.47
CA ASP A 373 14.30 30.08 -4.87
C ASP A 373 15.80 30.40 -4.95
N THR A 374 16.18 31.23 -5.89
CA THR A 374 17.59 31.58 -6.15
C THR A 374 18.22 32.44 -5.06
N GLU A 375 17.44 33.24 -4.35
CA GLU A 375 17.96 34.10 -3.27
C GLU A 375 18.35 33.26 -2.04
N ARG A 376 17.60 32.21 -1.76
CA ARG A 376 17.82 31.34 -0.62
C ARG A 376 18.51 30.03 -0.98
N ASN A 377 18.81 29.84 -2.27
CA ASN A 377 19.38 28.59 -2.80
C ASN A 377 18.55 27.36 -2.40
N ILE A 378 17.22 27.43 -2.62
CA ILE A 378 16.30 26.32 -2.35
C ILE A 378 15.93 25.66 -3.67
N HIS A 379 16.06 24.34 -3.72
CA HIS A 379 15.68 23.54 -4.87
C HIS A 379 14.71 22.45 -4.42
N VAL A 380 13.55 22.38 -5.05
CA VAL A 380 12.56 21.34 -4.81
C VAL A 380 12.26 20.63 -6.13
N VAL A 381 12.51 19.33 -6.16
CA VAL A 381 12.31 18.48 -7.35
C VAL A 381 11.31 17.40 -7.00
N TRP A 382 10.30 17.23 -7.83
CA TRP A 382 9.42 16.08 -7.80
C TRP A 382 9.55 15.25 -9.07
N LYS A 383 9.65 13.92 -8.92
CA LYS A 383 9.67 12.97 -10.04
C LYS A 383 8.80 11.77 -9.71
N ARG A 384 8.11 11.25 -10.74
CA ARG A 384 7.35 10.01 -10.63
C ARG A 384 8.27 8.81 -10.39
N HIS A 385 7.73 7.73 -9.81
CA HIS A 385 8.49 6.56 -9.38
C HIS A 385 8.81 5.53 -10.48
N GLY A 386 8.49 5.83 -11.75
CA GLY A 386 8.61 4.89 -12.87
C GLY A 386 7.46 3.86 -12.89
N ARG A 387 7.48 2.94 -13.87
CA ARG A 387 6.43 1.89 -13.98
C ARG A 387 6.41 0.97 -12.76
N PRO A 388 5.23 0.46 -12.31
CA PRO A 388 3.90 0.81 -12.80
C PRO A 388 3.51 2.23 -12.39
N PHE A 389 3.15 3.07 -13.33
CA PHE A 389 2.65 4.41 -13.08
C PHE A 389 1.34 4.59 -13.84
N VAL A 390 0.25 4.80 -13.13
CA VAL A 390 -1.09 4.88 -13.72
C VAL A 390 -1.34 6.30 -14.19
N HIS A 391 -1.52 6.48 -15.48
CA HIS A 391 -1.82 7.78 -16.08
C HIS A 391 -2.65 7.63 -17.36
N PRO A 392 -3.78 8.35 -17.49
CA PRO A 392 -4.72 8.16 -18.59
C PRO A 392 -4.25 8.75 -19.94
N SER A 393 -3.25 9.61 -19.94
CA SER A 393 -2.65 10.18 -21.15
C SER A 393 -1.32 9.50 -21.47
N PHE A 394 -0.86 9.62 -22.72
CA PHE A 394 0.48 9.21 -23.11
C PHE A 394 1.53 10.08 -22.46
N ILE A 395 2.47 9.47 -21.76
CA ILE A 395 3.59 10.11 -21.08
C ILE A 395 4.92 9.65 -21.67
N SER A 396 5.86 10.58 -21.81
CA SER A 396 7.15 10.34 -22.43
C SER A 396 8.02 9.37 -21.61
N LEU A 397 8.75 8.49 -22.30
CA LEU A 397 9.77 7.63 -21.71
C LEU A 397 11.07 8.36 -21.39
N ARG A 398 11.30 9.57 -21.91
CA ARG A 398 12.58 10.29 -21.74
C ARG A 398 12.95 10.55 -20.30
N GLU A 399 11.94 10.72 -19.43
CA GLU A 399 12.12 10.96 -18.00
C GLU A 399 11.81 9.74 -17.14
N GLU A 400 11.58 8.60 -17.76
CA GLU A 400 11.25 7.42 -17.01
C GLU A 400 12.50 6.77 -16.42
N ARG A 401 12.65 6.95 -15.11
CA ARG A 401 13.64 6.25 -14.32
C ARG A 401 13.01 5.69 -13.06
N TYR A 402 13.51 4.57 -12.63
CA TYR A 402 13.14 4.00 -11.34
C TYR A 402 13.87 4.71 -10.20
N ILE A 403 13.22 4.81 -9.05
CA ILE A 403 13.76 5.48 -7.85
C ILE A 403 15.19 5.03 -7.51
N PRO A 404 15.57 3.74 -7.55
CA PRO A 404 16.95 3.34 -7.29
C PRO A 404 17.98 4.06 -8.18
N HIS A 405 17.69 4.20 -9.48
CA HIS A 405 18.58 4.91 -10.40
C HIS A 405 18.64 6.41 -10.11
N GLU A 406 17.50 7.02 -9.74
CA GLU A 406 17.51 8.44 -9.35
C GLU A 406 18.35 8.67 -8.09
N ILE A 407 18.26 7.77 -7.11
CA ILE A 407 19.10 7.84 -5.89
C ILE A 407 20.58 7.67 -6.24
N ASP A 408 20.92 6.77 -7.15
CA ASP A 408 22.31 6.52 -7.55
C ASP A 408 22.96 7.69 -8.30
N LEU A 409 22.15 8.52 -8.98
CA LEU A 409 22.60 9.75 -9.63
C LEU A 409 22.83 10.90 -8.65
N ILE A 410 22.33 10.83 -7.42
CA ILE A 410 22.51 11.89 -6.42
C ILE A 410 23.82 11.66 -5.67
N GLY A 411 24.76 12.60 -5.80
CA GLY A 411 26.00 12.60 -5.02
C GLY A 411 25.74 12.70 -3.51
N GLY A 412 24.81 13.57 -3.13
CA GLY A 412 24.42 13.80 -1.75
C GLY A 412 25.37 14.72 -0.97
N ASN A 413 24.86 15.33 0.09
CA ASN A 413 25.57 16.09 1.11
C ASN A 413 24.62 16.39 2.29
N ASN A 414 25.07 17.18 3.27
CA ASN A 414 24.26 17.58 4.44
C ASN A 414 23.05 18.47 4.12
N TYR A 415 22.99 19.08 2.93
CA TYR A 415 21.88 19.87 2.46
C TYR A 415 20.89 19.07 1.59
N THR A 416 21.27 17.87 1.20
CA THR A 416 20.45 17.02 0.35
C THR A 416 19.42 16.25 1.19
N VAL A 417 18.17 16.33 0.78
CA VAL A 417 17.01 15.63 1.36
C VAL A 417 16.32 14.83 0.28
N ILE A 418 16.04 13.57 0.54
CA ILE A 418 15.32 12.68 -0.37
C ILE A 418 14.06 12.18 0.35
N VAL A 419 12.90 12.40 -0.25
CA VAL A 419 11.61 11.84 0.20
C VAL A 419 11.18 10.78 -0.79
N ILE A 420 10.77 9.63 -0.29
CA ILE A 420 10.34 8.50 -1.10
C ILE A 420 8.95 8.05 -0.65
N THR A 421 8.02 7.96 -1.60
CA THR A 421 6.75 7.24 -1.41
C THR A 421 6.48 6.39 -2.63
N ILE A 422 6.11 5.14 -2.41
CA ILE A 422 5.64 4.25 -3.46
C ILE A 422 4.53 3.38 -2.88
N GLY A 423 3.52 3.09 -3.67
CA GLY A 423 2.48 2.16 -3.22
C GLY A 423 1.22 2.23 -4.05
N ALA A 424 0.56 3.37 -4.14
CA ALA A 424 -0.77 3.47 -4.73
C ALA A 424 -0.91 2.79 -6.10
N HIS A 425 0.03 3.02 -7.00
CA HIS A 425 0.03 2.42 -8.33
C HIS A 425 0.45 0.94 -8.33
N PHE A 426 1.18 0.49 -7.29
CA PHE A 426 1.58 -0.92 -7.14
C PHE A 426 0.45 -1.81 -6.60
N ARG A 427 -0.65 -1.24 -6.12
CA ARG A 427 -1.81 -2.02 -5.66
C ARG A 427 -2.37 -2.90 -6.76
N LEU A 428 -2.27 -2.47 -8.02
CA LEU A 428 -2.75 -3.15 -9.23
C LEU A 428 -1.78 -4.21 -9.79
N CYS A 429 -0.65 -4.44 -9.13
CA CYS A 429 0.36 -5.42 -9.53
C CYS A 429 0.54 -6.49 -8.45
N PRO A 430 1.02 -7.69 -8.81
CA PRO A 430 1.39 -8.70 -7.84
C PRO A 430 2.33 -8.16 -6.77
N VAL A 431 2.14 -8.60 -5.53
CA VAL A 431 2.87 -8.07 -4.36
C VAL A 431 4.39 -8.23 -4.49
N TYR A 432 4.86 -9.31 -5.11
CA TYR A 432 6.30 -9.52 -5.28
C TYR A 432 6.97 -8.41 -6.11
N HIS A 433 6.24 -7.76 -7.02
CA HIS A 433 6.74 -6.61 -7.79
C HIS A 433 7.02 -5.41 -6.88
N TYR A 434 6.12 -5.14 -5.94
CA TYR A 434 6.31 -4.11 -4.92
C TYR A 434 7.49 -4.42 -3.99
N ILE A 435 7.59 -5.68 -3.53
CA ILE A 435 8.69 -6.15 -2.67
C ILE A 435 10.04 -5.95 -3.39
N ARG A 436 10.15 -6.37 -4.66
CA ARG A 436 11.35 -6.20 -5.48
C ARG A 436 11.77 -4.73 -5.53
N ARG A 437 10.85 -3.84 -5.84
CA ARG A 437 11.10 -2.41 -5.93
C ARG A 437 11.61 -1.84 -4.61
N LEU A 438 10.99 -2.19 -3.48
CA LEU A 438 11.42 -1.73 -2.17
C LEU A 438 12.83 -2.23 -1.79
N ILE A 439 13.16 -3.49 -2.07
CA ILE A 439 14.50 -4.04 -1.81
C ILE A 439 15.55 -3.28 -2.63
N LYS A 440 15.24 -2.96 -3.89
CA LYS A 440 16.16 -2.18 -4.75
C LYS A 440 16.31 -0.74 -4.26
N ILE A 441 15.23 -0.10 -3.80
CA ILE A 441 15.28 1.22 -3.17
C ILE A 441 16.16 1.17 -1.90
N ARG A 442 15.95 0.19 -1.02
CA ARG A 442 16.79 -0.01 0.17
C ARG A 442 18.26 -0.06 -0.18
N ARG A 443 18.63 -0.90 -1.16
CA ARG A 443 20.04 -1.04 -1.60
C ARG A 443 20.61 0.27 -2.16
N ALA A 444 19.80 1.05 -2.89
CA ALA A 444 20.24 2.35 -3.39
C ALA A 444 20.47 3.34 -2.25
N ILE A 445 19.61 3.34 -1.22
CA ILE A 445 19.79 4.15 0.00
C ILE A 445 21.06 3.71 0.74
N GLU A 446 21.34 2.42 0.87
CA GLU A 446 22.57 1.90 1.48
C GLU A 446 23.82 2.39 0.73
N ARG A 447 23.82 2.33 -0.61
CA ARG A 447 24.90 2.90 -1.43
C ARG A 447 25.04 4.42 -1.27
N LEU A 448 23.90 5.14 -1.17
CA LEU A 448 23.91 6.57 -0.91
C LEU A 448 24.56 6.88 0.44
N PHE A 449 24.25 6.15 1.49
CA PHE A 449 24.83 6.37 2.82
C PHE A 449 26.33 6.04 2.89
N ILE A 450 26.82 5.13 2.04
CA ILE A 450 28.27 4.89 1.91
C ILE A 450 28.98 6.13 1.32
N ARG A 451 28.42 6.76 0.27
CA ARG A 451 29.05 7.94 -0.39
C ARG A 451 28.71 9.27 0.27
N SER A 452 27.57 9.34 0.97
CA SER A 452 27.11 10.55 1.64
C SER A 452 26.24 10.23 2.87
N PRO A 453 26.86 9.90 4.02
CA PRO A 453 26.12 9.54 5.25
C PRO A 453 25.33 10.70 5.85
N GLN A 454 25.60 11.95 5.46
CA GLN A 454 24.89 13.13 5.94
C GLN A 454 23.60 13.41 5.17
N THR A 455 23.38 12.77 4.01
CA THR A 455 22.15 12.92 3.24
C THR A 455 20.97 12.41 4.05
N LYS A 456 19.91 13.21 4.10
CA LYS A 456 18.69 12.87 4.84
C LYS A 456 17.72 12.15 3.91
N VAL A 457 17.31 10.94 4.30
CA VAL A 457 16.30 10.16 3.57
C VAL A 457 15.07 10.00 4.43
N ILE A 458 13.89 10.29 3.87
CA ILE A 458 12.61 10.17 4.53
C ILE A 458 11.71 9.24 3.70
N ILE A 459 11.12 8.25 4.37
CA ILE A 459 10.15 7.34 3.77
C ILE A 459 8.75 7.74 4.25
N LYS A 460 7.84 7.93 3.30
CA LYS A 460 6.41 8.16 3.57
C LYS A 460 5.62 6.93 3.15
N THR A 461 4.78 6.41 4.04
CA THR A 461 3.84 5.34 3.70
C THR A 461 2.62 5.87 2.94
N GLU A 462 1.84 4.97 2.38
CA GLU A 462 0.57 5.31 1.75
C GLU A 462 -0.44 5.87 2.75
N ASN A 463 -1.40 6.64 2.23
CA ASN A 463 -2.58 7.06 2.97
C ASN A 463 -3.64 5.95 2.93
N THR A 464 -4.53 5.91 3.93
CA THR A 464 -5.80 5.18 3.81
C THR A 464 -6.61 5.78 2.67
N SER A 465 -7.28 4.94 1.88
CA SER A 465 -8.13 5.41 0.79
C SER A 465 -9.30 4.47 0.60
N GLU A 466 -10.50 5.01 0.68
CA GLU A 466 -11.70 4.26 0.40
C GLU A 466 -12.09 4.48 -1.07
N MET A 467 -11.66 3.56 -1.92
CA MET A 467 -11.95 3.57 -3.35
C MET A 467 -13.25 2.81 -3.61
N ALA A 468 -14.39 3.46 -3.37
CA ALA A 468 -15.68 2.87 -3.62
C ALA A 468 -15.79 2.31 -5.05
N ASN A 469 -16.29 1.07 -5.18
CA ASN A 469 -16.37 0.30 -6.42
C ASN A 469 -15.03 -0.16 -7.05
N GLU A 470 -13.89 0.05 -6.39
CA GLU A 470 -12.58 -0.38 -6.86
C GLU A 470 -11.81 -1.18 -5.79
N TYR A 471 -12.52 -1.83 -4.88
CA TYR A 471 -11.90 -2.51 -3.74
C TYR A 471 -10.99 -3.68 -4.14
N GLU A 472 -11.28 -4.38 -5.25
CA GLU A 472 -10.46 -5.48 -5.75
C GLU A 472 -9.04 -5.01 -6.07
N GLY A 473 -8.89 -3.89 -6.80
CA GLY A 473 -7.60 -3.42 -7.30
C GLY A 473 -6.98 -2.30 -6.48
N LEU A 474 -7.77 -1.38 -5.94
CA LEU A 474 -7.27 -0.16 -5.27
C LEU A 474 -7.65 -0.03 -3.80
N GLY A 475 -8.34 -1.03 -3.23
CA GLY A 475 -8.80 -1.00 -1.85
C GLY A 475 -7.69 -0.87 -0.82
N ASP A 476 -8.09 -0.43 0.37
CA ASP A 476 -7.23 -0.22 1.54
C ASP A 476 -6.43 -1.46 1.96
N PHE A 477 -6.98 -2.66 1.72
CA PHE A 477 -6.28 -3.89 2.06
C PHE A 477 -4.90 -3.98 1.41
N HIS A 478 -4.77 -3.54 0.16
CA HIS A 478 -3.48 -3.52 -0.54
C HIS A 478 -2.49 -2.55 0.10
N ALA A 479 -2.94 -1.36 0.51
CA ALA A 479 -2.11 -0.38 1.19
C ALA A 479 -1.68 -0.87 2.58
N TYR A 480 -2.57 -1.56 3.30
CA TYR A 480 -2.26 -2.19 4.58
C TYR A 480 -1.14 -3.24 4.44
N VAL A 481 -1.22 -4.08 3.41
CA VAL A 481 -0.14 -5.04 3.07
C VAL A 481 1.16 -4.31 2.73
N HIS A 482 1.10 -3.24 1.92
CA HIS A 482 2.27 -2.44 1.56
C HIS A 482 2.94 -1.80 2.79
N TYR A 483 2.14 -1.33 3.73
CA TYR A 483 2.64 -0.77 4.99
C TYR A 483 3.53 -1.79 5.74
N PHE A 484 3.06 -3.02 5.94
CA PHE A 484 3.85 -4.07 6.60
C PHE A 484 5.11 -4.46 5.83
N ILE A 485 5.01 -4.58 4.51
CA ILE A 485 6.18 -4.88 3.68
C ILE A 485 7.21 -3.77 3.81
N MET A 486 6.78 -2.52 3.78
CA MET A 486 7.67 -1.37 3.92
C MET A 486 8.38 -1.39 5.27
N GLU A 487 7.66 -1.62 6.38
CA GLU A 487 8.28 -1.75 7.70
C GLU A 487 9.37 -2.85 7.75
N ILE A 488 9.08 -4.01 7.15
CA ILE A 488 10.05 -5.12 7.09
C ILE A 488 11.29 -4.70 6.29
N VAL A 489 11.07 -4.10 5.12
CA VAL A 489 12.18 -3.79 4.19
C VAL A 489 13.04 -2.65 4.70
N ILE A 490 12.49 -1.60 5.29
CA ILE A 490 13.26 -0.43 5.75
C ILE A 490 13.87 -0.60 7.14
N LYS A 491 13.51 -1.65 7.87
CA LYS A 491 14.01 -1.91 9.23
C LYS A 491 15.54 -1.84 9.29
N GLY A 492 16.05 -1.05 10.22
CA GLY A 492 17.50 -0.86 10.45
C GLY A 492 18.17 0.17 9.53
N LEU A 493 17.44 0.81 8.59
CA LEU A 493 17.96 1.97 7.87
C LEU A 493 17.89 3.23 8.75
N ASN A 494 18.90 4.10 8.62
CA ASN A 494 18.91 5.42 9.27
C ASN A 494 18.09 6.43 8.46
N VAL A 495 16.76 6.27 8.46
CA VAL A 495 15.82 7.10 7.70
C VAL A 495 14.80 7.77 8.62
N GLY A 496 14.25 8.90 8.19
CA GLY A 496 13.03 9.47 8.77
C GLY A 496 11.82 8.70 8.26
N PHE A 497 10.79 8.57 9.09
CA PHE A 497 9.58 7.84 8.72
C PHE A 497 8.33 8.66 9.00
N ILE A 498 7.53 8.85 7.98
CA ILE A 498 6.22 9.52 8.08
C ILE A 498 5.15 8.48 7.80
N ASN A 499 4.43 8.11 8.85
CA ASN A 499 3.44 7.05 8.78
C ASN A 499 2.09 7.62 8.31
N GLY A 500 1.95 7.82 6.99
CA GLY A 500 0.70 8.30 6.37
C GLY A 500 -0.49 7.39 6.64
N TRP A 501 -0.28 6.08 6.71
CA TRP A 501 -1.32 5.10 7.05
C TRP A 501 -1.91 5.36 8.44
N ASP A 502 -1.07 5.48 9.44
CA ASP A 502 -1.48 5.72 10.83
C ASP A 502 -2.10 7.12 10.99
N MET A 503 -1.45 8.13 10.43
CA MET A 503 -1.95 9.50 10.47
C MET A 503 -3.35 9.62 9.83
N THR A 504 -3.59 9.05 8.65
CA THR A 504 -4.90 9.10 7.99
C THR A 504 -5.96 8.32 8.76
N THR A 505 -5.60 7.19 9.39
CA THR A 505 -6.50 6.46 10.28
C THR A 505 -6.88 7.30 11.49
N ALA A 506 -5.93 7.98 12.11
CA ALA A 506 -6.18 8.86 13.26
C ALA A 506 -7.04 10.07 12.90
N PHE A 507 -6.81 10.69 11.74
CA PHE A 507 -7.63 11.79 11.21
C PHE A 507 -9.01 11.35 10.73
N ASP A 508 -9.25 10.05 10.54
CA ASP A 508 -10.45 9.49 9.91
C ASP A 508 -10.68 9.98 8.48
N THR A 509 -9.60 10.27 7.76
CA THR A 509 -9.70 10.56 6.34
C THR A 509 -9.54 9.28 5.53
N ASN A 510 -10.35 9.14 4.48
CA ASN A 510 -10.37 7.97 3.60
C ASN A 510 -10.12 8.38 2.15
N GLU A 511 -9.49 9.52 1.97
CA GLU A 511 -9.15 10.07 0.66
C GLU A 511 -7.68 9.77 0.35
N MET A 512 -7.43 9.21 -0.83
CA MET A 512 -6.05 9.00 -1.32
C MET A 512 -5.28 10.32 -1.37
N HIS A 513 -5.99 11.40 -1.69
CA HIS A 513 -5.49 12.78 -1.71
C HIS A 513 -6.14 13.58 -0.57
N PRO A 514 -5.63 13.46 0.66
CA PRO A 514 -6.24 14.10 1.81
C PRO A 514 -6.15 15.63 1.74
N PRO A 515 -7.03 16.36 2.45
CA PRO A 515 -7.09 17.80 2.42
C PRO A 515 -5.85 18.47 3.05
N GLU A 516 -5.67 19.76 2.77
CA GLU A 516 -4.51 20.56 3.22
C GLU A 516 -4.20 20.46 4.72
N PRO A 517 -5.16 20.48 5.67
CA PRO A 517 -4.85 20.35 7.09
C PRO A 517 -4.06 19.08 7.43
N TYR A 518 -4.35 17.97 6.75
CA TYR A 518 -3.60 16.73 6.90
C TYR A 518 -2.19 16.86 6.29
N ILE A 519 -2.09 17.32 5.04
CA ILE A 519 -0.82 17.50 4.32
C ILE A 519 0.13 18.39 5.11
N LYS A 520 -0.38 19.45 5.73
CA LYS A 520 0.39 20.36 6.60
C LYS A 520 1.09 19.60 7.73
N ASN A 521 0.44 18.60 8.33
CA ASN A 521 1.05 17.80 9.39
C ASN A 521 2.15 16.87 8.88
N GLU A 522 1.97 16.27 7.70
CA GLU A 522 3.04 15.51 7.04
C GLU A 522 4.26 16.39 6.74
N ILE A 523 4.02 17.60 6.22
CA ILE A 523 5.07 18.60 5.97
C ILE A 523 5.76 19.04 7.27
N ASN A 524 5.01 19.27 8.35
CA ASN A 524 5.60 19.60 9.66
C ASN A 524 6.51 18.48 10.17
N MET A 525 6.14 17.21 9.97
CA MET A 525 7.01 16.06 10.27
C MET A 525 8.27 16.08 9.41
N LEU A 526 8.16 16.27 8.10
CA LEU A 526 9.31 16.40 7.20
C LEU A 526 10.23 17.52 7.67
N MET A 527 9.69 18.73 7.87
CA MET A 527 10.47 19.89 8.29
C MET A 527 11.14 19.66 9.64
N THR A 528 10.47 18.96 10.57
CA THR A 528 11.06 18.59 11.86
C THR A 528 12.28 17.69 11.70
N TYR A 529 12.26 16.73 10.77
CA TYR A 529 13.41 15.86 10.48
C TYR A 529 14.57 16.60 9.83
N ILE A 530 14.29 17.58 8.96
CA ILE A 530 15.33 18.18 8.13
C ILE A 530 15.90 19.49 8.68
N CYS A 531 15.22 20.14 9.64
CA CYS A 531 15.56 21.46 10.18
C CYS A 531 15.93 21.39 11.67
N THR A 532 16.78 20.48 11.98
CA THR A 532 17.39 20.35 13.32
C THR A 532 18.61 21.22 13.45
#